data_eed12072664fb2f0548f21cdbe9ec879
#
_entry.id   eed12072664fb2f0548f21cdbe9ec879
#
_cell.length_a   1.000
_cell.length_b   1.000
_cell.length_c   1.000
_cell.angle_alpha   90.00
_cell.angle_beta   90.00
_cell.angle_gamma   90.00
#
_symmetry.space_group_name_H-M   'P 1'
#
loop_
_entity.id
_entity.type
_entity.pdbx_description
1 polymer ?
#
loop_
_entity_poly.entity_id
_entity_poly.type
_entity_poly.pdbx_seq_one_letter_code
_entity_poly.pdbx_strand_id
1 'polypeptide(L)'
;MTTELWIVRHGQTKFNVEDRVQGMANSDLTDKGIADARALGRGLAQDGITFDRAYASDLTRAADTARLALDAAGQEKLAITETVGLREENYGKYEGQLTNDFSQELFGLPNFTAALLAHQLTLAQIADATRAANEDRVPNRAEDNAMVQNRLDQTLRTIGQEALGEGDRRVLAVSHGTAILMWLNFIGFDTGGQEMLHNASVTGAVFDGAHFNVVDFDDLKWTK
;
A
#
# COMPACT_ATOMS: atom_id res chain seq x y z
N MET A 1 -25.80 1.92 -5.93
CA MET A 1 -24.64 1.30 -6.60
C MET A 1 -23.42 1.57 -5.76
N THR A 2 -22.58 0.59 -5.55
CA THR A 2 -21.34 0.71 -4.76
C THR A 2 -20.19 0.04 -5.49
N THR A 3 -18.97 0.46 -5.18
CA THR A 3 -17.75 -0.21 -5.61
C THR A 3 -17.04 -0.81 -4.40
N GLU A 4 -16.79 -2.12 -4.43
CA GLU A 4 -15.95 -2.79 -3.44
C GLU A 4 -14.49 -2.66 -3.88
N LEU A 5 -13.69 -1.96 -3.08
CA LEU A 5 -12.24 -1.83 -3.27
C LEU A 5 -11.52 -2.81 -2.35
N TRP A 6 -10.76 -3.71 -2.95
CA TRP A 6 -9.89 -4.67 -2.28
C TRP A 6 -8.46 -4.15 -2.38
N ILE A 7 -8.05 -3.40 -1.36
CA ILE A 7 -6.75 -2.73 -1.33
C ILE A 7 -5.75 -3.68 -0.67
N VAL A 8 -4.72 -4.06 -1.41
CA VAL A 8 -3.74 -5.07 -0.99
C VAL A 8 -2.37 -4.44 -0.82
N ARG A 9 -1.70 -4.67 0.32
CA ARG A 9 -0.27 -4.38 0.43
C ARG A 9 0.52 -5.42 -0.38
N HIS A 10 1.52 -4.98 -1.14
CA HIS A 10 2.40 -5.88 -1.90
C HIS A 10 3.02 -6.99 -1.03
N GLY A 11 3.40 -8.11 -1.65
CA GLY A 11 4.09 -9.23 -1.01
C GLY A 11 5.45 -8.84 -0.41
N GLN A 12 6.00 -9.68 0.47
CA GLN A 12 7.29 -9.44 1.10
C GLN A 12 8.41 -9.29 0.06
N THR A 13 9.26 -8.28 0.24
CA THR A 13 10.42 -7.99 -0.61
C THR A 13 11.74 -8.23 0.12
N LYS A 14 12.85 -8.26 -0.64
CA LYS A 14 14.21 -8.32 -0.07
C LYS A 14 14.46 -7.13 0.86
N PHE A 15 14.02 -5.91 0.50
CA PHE A 15 14.17 -4.72 1.35
C PHE A 15 13.35 -4.81 2.65
N ASN A 16 12.20 -5.47 2.63
CA ASN A 16 11.47 -5.74 3.88
C ASN A 16 12.28 -6.65 4.82
N VAL A 17 12.97 -7.65 4.28
CA VAL A 17 13.81 -8.57 5.08
C VAL A 17 15.10 -7.89 5.56
N GLU A 18 15.68 -7.02 4.73
CA GLU A 18 16.89 -6.27 5.03
C GLU A 18 16.64 -5.03 5.90
N ASP A 19 15.39 -4.75 6.25
CA ASP A 19 14.96 -3.58 7.02
C ASP A 19 15.44 -2.26 6.38
N ARG A 20 15.08 -2.05 5.10
CA ARG A 20 15.41 -0.86 4.32
C ARG A 20 14.21 -0.01 4.00
N VAL A 21 14.43 1.29 3.95
CA VAL A 21 13.45 2.28 3.46
C VAL A 21 13.11 1.97 2.00
N GLN A 22 11.83 1.77 1.72
CA GLN A 22 11.37 1.32 0.42
C GLN A 22 10.14 2.10 -0.03
N GLY A 23 10.37 3.27 -0.59
CA GLY A 23 9.36 4.04 -1.29
C GLY A 23 9.47 3.81 -2.80
N MET A 24 10.21 4.69 -3.50
CA MET A 24 10.46 4.56 -4.94
C MET A 24 11.55 3.53 -5.27
N ALA A 25 12.44 3.22 -4.33
CA ALA A 25 13.41 2.15 -4.51
C ALA A 25 12.71 0.80 -4.66
N ASN A 26 13.11 0.03 -5.66
CA ASN A 26 12.57 -1.30 -5.94
C ASN A 26 13.50 -2.39 -5.39
N SER A 27 12.88 -3.44 -4.87
CA SER A 27 13.54 -4.73 -4.66
C SER A 27 12.55 -5.85 -4.99
N ASP A 28 13.08 -7.00 -5.41
CA ASP A 28 12.25 -8.12 -5.83
C ASP A 28 11.47 -8.69 -4.66
N LEU A 29 10.34 -9.32 -4.97
CA LEU A 29 9.64 -10.18 -4.02
C LEU A 29 10.55 -11.31 -3.56
N THR A 30 10.46 -11.69 -2.29
CA THR A 30 11.09 -12.91 -1.78
C THR A 30 10.27 -14.14 -2.22
N ASP A 31 10.83 -15.34 -2.07
CA ASP A 31 10.07 -16.58 -2.29
C ASP A 31 8.81 -16.63 -1.42
N LYS A 32 8.90 -16.11 -0.18
CA LYS A 32 7.74 -15.94 0.70
C LYS A 32 6.73 -14.95 0.12
N GLY A 33 7.18 -13.79 -0.36
CA GLY A 33 6.28 -12.79 -0.97
C GLY A 33 5.54 -13.33 -2.20
N ILE A 34 6.23 -14.13 -3.04
CA ILE A 34 5.64 -14.82 -4.18
C ILE A 34 4.62 -15.87 -3.71
N ALA A 35 4.97 -16.65 -2.69
CA ALA A 35 4.08 -17.67 -2.13
C ALA A 35 2.83 -17.06 -1.52
N ASP A 36 2.97 -15.96 -0.74
CA ASP A 36 1.86 -15.25 -0.10
C ASP A 36 0.91 -14.63 -1.16
N ALA A 37 1.46 -14.01 -2.21
CA ALA A 37 0.66 -13.46 -3.30
C ALA A 37 -0.17 -14.54 -4.03
N ARG A 38 0.44 -15.70 -4.28
CA ARG A 38 -0.28 -16.85 -4.86
C ARG A 38 -1.29 -17.45 -3.88
N ALA A 39 -0.98 -17.47 -2.58
CA ALA A 39 -1.92 -17.95 -1.56
C ALA A 39 -3.15 -17.05 -1.50
N LEU A 40 -2.94 -15.71 -1.51
CA LEU A 40 -4.02 -14.72 -1.62
C LEU A 40 -4.95 -15.07 -2.81
N GLY A 41 -4.39 -15.25 -4.00
CA GLY A 41 -5.20 -15.59 -5.19
C GLY A 41 -5.99 -16.88 -5.04
N ARG A 42 -5.37 -17.95 -4.52
CA ARG A 42 -6.08 -19.21 -4.25
C ARG A 42 -7.18 -19.07 -3.22
N GLY A 43 -6.93 -18.34 -2.12
CA GLY A 43 -7.93 -18.08 -1.09
C GLY A 43 -9.12 -17.30 -1.63
N LEU A 44 -8.88 -16.27 -2.47
CA LEU A 44 -9.93 -15.54 -3.16
C LEU A 44 -10.77 -16.44 -4.06
N ALA A 45 -10.12 -17.30 -4.85
CA ALA A 45 -10.81 -18.27 -5.73
C ALA A 45 -11.67 -19.28 -4.94
N GLN A 46 -11.20 -19.76 -3.80
CA GLN A 46 -11.93 -20.66 -2.91
C GLN A 46 -13.21 -20.03 -2.36
N ASP A 47 -13.18 -18.74 -2.06
CA ASP A 47 -14.34 -17.96 -1.61
C ASP A 47 -15.23 -17.48 -2.79
N GLY A 48 -14.90 -17.85 -4.03
CA GLY A 48 -15.63 -17.42 -5.23
C GLY A 48 -15.51 -15.92 -5.53
N ILE A 49 -14.44 -15.28 -5.04
CA ILE A 49 -14.21 -13.86 -5.21
C ILE A 49 -13.54 -13.62 -6.57
N THR A 50 -14.19 -12.80 -7.39
CA THR A 50 -13.67 -12.35 -8.68
C THR A 50 -13.69 -10.83 -8.75
N PHE A 51 -12.81 -10.28 -9.57
CA PHE A 51 -12.69 -8.84 -9.79
C PHE A 51 -13.13 -8.47 -11.20
N ASP A 52 -13.77 -7.32 -11.33
CA ASP A 52 -14.16 -6.72 -12.60
C ASP A 52 -13.04 -5.88 -13.19
N ARG A 53 -12.21 -5.28 -12.32
CA ARG A 53 -11.07 -4.45 -12.66
C ARG A 53 -9.90 -4.69 -11.70
N ALA A 54 -8.68 -4.49 -12.19
CA ALA A 54 -7.48 -4.58 -11.39
C ALA A 54 -6.55 -3.38 -11.64
N TYR A 55 -6.05 -2.83 -10.56
CA TYR A 55 -5.07 -1.75 -10.55
C TYR A 55 -3.89 -2.14 -9.67
N ALA A 56 -2.72 -1.62 -9.99
CA ALA A 56 -1.54 -1.75 -9.14
C ALA A 56 -0.70 -0.45 -9.20
N SER A 57 0.08 -0.23 -8.14
CA SER A 57 1.23 0.66 -8.27
C SER A 57 2.13 0.14 -9.39
N ASP A 58 2.73 1.05 -10.15
CA ASP A 58 3.69 0.73 -11.21
C ASP A 58 5.08 0.32 -10.67
N LEU A 59 5.24 0.25 -9.35
CA LEU A 59 6.41 -0.33 -8.73
C LEU A 59 6.34 -1.87 -8.80
N THR A 60 7.39 -2.48 -9.32
CA THR A 60 7.47 -3.90 -9.69
C THR A 60 6.88 -4.84 -8.62
N ARG A 61 7.21 -4.62 -7.35
CA ARG A 61 6.70 -5.44 -6.23
C ARG A 61 5.17 -5.46 -6.12
N ALA A 62 4.50 -4.34 -6.44
CA ALA A 62 3.04 -4.27 -6.38
C ALA A 62 2.41 -4.86 -7.65
N ALA A 63 2.95 -4.55 -8.83
CA ALA A 63 2.50 -5.10 -10.10
C ALA A 63 2.65 -6.63 -10.13
N ASP A 64 3.77 -7.17 -9.66
CA ASP A 64 4.01 -8.61 -9.57
C ASP A 64 3.09 -9.29 -8.56
N THR A 65 2.83 -8.65 -7.40
CA THR A 65 1.86 -9.16 -6.41
C THR A 65 0.47 -9.27 -7.04
N ALA A 66 0.02 -8.24 -7.76
CA ALA A 66 -1.28 -8.25 -8.44
C ALA A 66 -1.36 -9.38 -9.47
N ARG A 67 -0.34 -9.52 -10.32
CA ARG A 67 -0.26 -10.56 -11.35
C ARG A 67 -0.31 -11.96 -10.74
N LEU A 68 0.54 -12.23 -9.74
CA LEU A 68 0.61 -13.54 -9.07
C LEU A 68 -0.70 -13.91 -8.38
N ALA A 69 -1.39 -12.93 -7.76
CA ALA A 69 -2.67 -13.14 -7.12
C ALA A 69 -3.77 -13.44 -8.16
N LEU A 70 -3.86 -12.65 -9.23
CA LEU A 70 -4.86 -12.88 -10.29
C LEU A 70 -4.63 -14.20 -11.05
N ASP A 71 -3.39 -14.55 -11.37
CA ASP A 71 -3.06 -15.83 -11.99
C ASP A 71 -3.50 -16.99 -11.11
N ALA A 72 -3.21 -16.93 -9.81
CA ALA A 72 -3.60 -17.97 -8.87
C ALA A 72 -5.12 -17.99 -8.56
N ALA A 73 -5.81 -16.87 -8.81
CA ALA A 73 -7.26 -16.77 -8.71
C ALA A 73 -8.01 -17.24 -9.99
N GLY A 74 -7.29 -17.67 -11.04
CA GLY A 74 -7.88 -18.03 -12.32
C GLY A 74 -8.40 -16.84 -13.13
N GLN A 75 -7.88 -15.63 -12.84
CA GLN A 75 -8.22 -14.39 -13.54
C GLN A 75 -7.02 -13.81 -14.31
N GLU A 76 -6.14 -14.65 -14.84
CA GLU A 76 -4.91 -14.25 -15.55
C GLU A 76 -5.16 -13.37 -16.78
N LYS A 77 -6.39 -13.34 -17.29
CA LYS A 77 -6.80 -12.49 -18.43
C LYS A 77 -7.26 -11.10 -18.03
N LEU A 78 -7.49 -10.86 -16.74
CA LEU A 78 -7.87 -9.53 -16.28
C LEU A 78 -6.69 -8.57 -16.41
N ALA A 79 -6.87 -7.52 -17.18
CA ALA A 79 -5.83 -6.51 -17.38
C ALA A 79 -5.55 -5.74 -16.08
N ILE A 80 -4.28 -5.56 -15.76
CA ILE A 80 -3.85 -4.74 -14.63
C ILE A 80 -3.49 -3.35 -15.15
N THR A 81 -4.17 -2.32 -14.66
CA THR A 81 -3.83 -0.92 -14.93
C THR A 81 -2.81 -0.45 -13.89
N GLU A 82 -1.58 -0.20 -14.34
CA GLU A 82 -0.53 0.35 -13.48
C GLU A 82 -0.68 1.87 -13.35
N THR A 83 -0.53 2.40 -12.14
CA THR A 83 -0.65 3.83 -11.88
C THR A 83 0.31 4.32 -10.80
N VAL A 84 0.90 5.50 -11.04
CA VAL A 84 1.74 6.21 -10.07
C VAL A 84 0.96 6.64 -8.83
N GLY A 85 -0.37 6.75 -8.94
CA GLY A 85 -1.24 7.16 -7.85
C GLY A 85 -1.30 6.16 -6.70
N LEU A 86 -1.01 4.87 -6.96
CA LEU A 86 -0.95 3.81 -5.94
C LEU A 86 0.44 3.57 -5.35
N ARG A 87 1.46 4.40 -5.69
CA ARG A 87 2.83 4.27 -5.17
C ARG A 87 2.90 4.48 -3.67
N GLU A 88 4.01 4.00 -3.08
CA GLU A 88 4.40 4.30 -1.70
C GLU A 88 4.81 5.78 -1.55
N GLU A 89 5.03 6.23 -0.33
CA GLU A 89 5.70 7.48 -0.02
C GLU A 89 7.07 7.54 -0.70
N ASN A 90 7.42 8.70 -1.24
CA ASN A 90 8.76 8.95 -1.75
C ASN A 90 9.65 9.50 -0.65
N TYR A 91 10.64 8.73 -0.22
CA TYR A 91 11.57 9.10 0.86
C TYR A 91 12.78 9.93 0.37
N GLY A 92 12.84 10.27 -0.92
CA GLY A 92 13.91 11.10 -1.48
C GLY A 92 15.30 10.50 -1.30
N LYS A 93 16.20 11.22 -0.63
CA LYS A 93 17.60 10.79 -0.42
C LYS A 93 17.74 9.57 0.49
N TYR A 94 16.70 9.20 1.21
CA TYR A 94 16.71 8.07 2.15
C TYR A 94 16.32 6.73 1.51
N GLU A 95 15.94 6.74 0.25
CA GLU A 95 15.58 5.52 -0.49
C GLU A 95 16.70 4.46 -0.44
N GLY A 96 16.37 3.24 0.03
CA GLY A 96 17.28 2.11 0.15
C GLY A 96 18.21 2.12 1.37
N GLN A 97 18.19 3.17 2.21
CA GLN A 97 18.92 3.18 3.48
C GLN A 97 18.37 2.12 4.45
N LEU A 98 19.18 1.69 5.41
CA LEU A 98 18.67 0.93 6.55
C LEU A 98 17.69 1.81 7.36
N THR A 99 16.56 1.25 7.79
CA THR A 99 15.54 2.02 8.52
C THR A 99 16.06 2.58 9.83
N ASN A 100 16.96 1.89 10.50
CA ASN A 100 17.60 2.37 11.72
C ASN A 100 18.56 3.53 11.47
N ASP A 101 19.32 3.52 10.35
CA ASP A 101 20.20 4.63 9.99
C ASP A 101 19.37 5.88 9.63
N PHE A 102 18.29 5.69 8.87
CA PHE A 102 17.30 6.72 8.57
C PHE A 102 16.70 7.33 9.84
N SER A 103 16.27 6.48 10.78
CA SER A 103 15.70 6.91 12.05
C SER A 103 16.71 7.67 12.92
N GLN A 104 17.96 7.18 12.97
CA GLN A 104 19.05 7.82 13.71
C GLN A 104 19.39 9.20 13.12
N GLU A 105 19.48 9.30 11.78
CA GLU A 105 19.84 10.55 11.09
C GLU A 105 18.75 11.60 11.27
N LEU A 106 17.47 11.19 11.11
CA LEU A 106 16.37 12.15 11.06
C LEU A 106 15.79 12.50 12.44
N PHE A 107 15.77 11.56 13.38
CA PHE A 107 15.10 11.69 14.68
C PHE A 107 16.02 11.44 15.88
N GLY A 108 17.25 10.99 15.67
CA GLY A 108 18.14 10.57 16.76
C GLY A 108 17.69 9.30 17.48
N LEU A 109 16.81 8.51 16.86
CA LEU A 109 16.25 7.27 17.43
C LEU A 109 16.91 6.04 16.84
N PRO A 110 17.37 5.09 17.69
CA PRO A 110 18.18 3.95 17.23
C PRO A 110 17.35 2.84 16.58
N ASN A 111 16.03 2.82 16.77
CA ASN A 111 15.16 1.78 16.24
C ASN A 111 13.83 2.39 15.79
N PHE A 112 13.65 2.43 14.46
CA PHE A 112 12.48 3.00 13.81
C PHE A 112 11.17 2.28 14.18
N THR A 113 11.17 0.96 14.04
CA THR A 113 9.98 0.15 14.32
C THR A 113 9.55 0.24 15.78
N ALA A 114 10.51 0.21 16.70
CA ALA A 114 10.21 0.37 18.12
C ALA A 114 9.62 1.76 18.42
N ALA A 115 10.12 2.82 17.77
CA ALA A 115 9.61 4.17 17.95
C ALA A 115 8.17 4.33 17.44
N LEU A 116 7.84 3.72 16.30
CA LEU A 116 6.47 3.66 15.78
C LEU A 116 5.54 2.90 16.74
N LEU A 117 5.90 1.68 17.13
CA LEU A 117 5.09 0.85 18.01
C LEU A 117 4.89 1.45 19.41
N ALA A 118 5.84 2.27 19.87
CA ALA A 118 5.74 3.02 21.12
C ALA A 118 5.01 4.37 20.96
N HIS A 119 4.45 4.67 19.77
CA HIS A 119 3.82 5.95 19.42
C HIS A 119 4.69 7.18 19.70
N GLN A 120 6.01 7.03 19.65
CA GLN A 120 6.96 8.14 19.76
C GLN A 120 7.03 8.96 18.48
N LEU A 121 6.69 8.35 17.34
CA LEU A 121 6.58 8.95 16.02
C LEU A 121 5.26 8.53 15.39
N THR A 122 4.71 9.38 14.55
CA THR A 122 3.60 9.05 13.64
C THR A 122 4.09 9.03 12.19
N LEU A 123 3.39 8.31 11.32
CA LEU A 123 3.70 8.30 9.88
C LEU A 123 3.69 9.71 9.29
N ALA A 124 2.77 10.58 9.74
CA ALA A 124 2.71 11.98 9.31
C ALA A 124 3.99 12.74 9.69
N GLN A 125 4.46 12.62 10.93
CA GLN A 125 5.69 13.27 11.39
C GLN A 125 6.91 12.77 10.61
N ILE A 126 6.94 11.48 10.26
CA ILE A 126 8.02 10.89 9.49
C ILE A 126 8.05 11.49 8.08
N ALA A 127 6.92 11.50 7.38
CA ALA A 127 6.85 12.03 6.02
C ALA A 127 7.18 13.53 5.96
N ASP A 128 6.62 14.33 6.86
CA ASP A 128 6.86 15.78 6.91
C ASP A 128 8.35 16.08 7.20
N ALA A 129 8.97 15.37 8.15
CA ALA A 129 10.39 15.51 8.45
C ALA A 129 11.27 15.02 7.28
N THR A 130 10.88 13.92 6.62
CA THR A 130 11.57 13.39 5.43
C THR A 130 11.59 14.43 4.32
N ARG A 131 10.45 15.06 4.02
CA ARG A 131 10.38 16.09 3.01
C ARG A 131 11.23 17.32 3.36
N ALA A 132 11.15 17.79 4.60
CA ALA A 132 11.96 18.89 5.08
C ALA A 132 13.46 18.61 4.97
N ALA A 133 13.90 17.41 5.32
CA ALA A 133 15.30 16.99 5.21
C ALA A 133 15.81 16.84 3.76
N ASN A 134 14.92 16.90 2.76
CA ASN A 134 15.25 16.87 1.34
C ASN A 134 15.15 18.26 0.66
N GLU A 135 15.03 19.35 1.41
CA GLU A 135 14.92 20.72 0.83
C GLU A 135 16.15 21.14 0.03
N ASP A 136 17.32 20.58 0.33
CA ASP A 136 18.57 20.81 -0.40
C ASP A 136 18.58 20.11 -1.79
N ARG A 137 17.63 19.26 -2.09
CA ARG A 137 17.52 18.52 -3.34
C ARG A 137 16.68 19.28 -4.38
N VAL A 138 17.17 19.34 -5.60
CA VAL A 138 16.47 19.99 -6.72
C VAL A 138 16.36 19.00 -7.90
N PRO A 139 15.15 18.56 -8.24
CA PRO A 139 13.89 18.78 -7.51
C PRO A 139 13.82 17.98 -6.19
N ASN A 140 13.18 18.53 -5.17
CA ASN A 140 12.81 17.75 -3.99
C ASN A 140 11.68 16.78 -4.37
N ARG A 141 12.00 15.49 -4.38
CA ARG A 141 11.04 14.43 -4.76
C ARG A 141 10.39 13.73 -3.56
N ALA A 142 10.90 13.99 -2.35
CA ALA A 142 10.28 13.42 -1.14
C ALA A 142 8.85 13.96 -0.99
N GLU A 143 7.95 13.10 -0.55
CA GLU A 143 6.57 13.46 -0.27
C GLU A 143 6.38 13.74 1.23
N ASP A 144 5.55 14.73 1.55
CA ASP A 144 4.99 14.90 2.89
C ASP A 144 3.70 14.10 3.05
N ASN A 145 3.19 14.06 4.29
CA ASN A 145 1.97 13.33 4.61
C ASN A 145 0.77 13.75 3.75
N ALA A 146 0.56 15.05 3.56
CA ALA A 146 -0.57 15.56 2.79
C ALA A 146 -0.47 15.18 1.30
N MET A 147 0.73 15.16 0.74
CA MET A 147 0.96 14.74 -0.66
C MET A 147 0.59 13.28 -0.86
N VAL A 148 1.03 12.38 0.02
CA VAL A 148 0.72 10.94 -0.06
C VAL A 148 -0.79 10.72 0.11
N GLN A 149 -1.40 11.32 1.14
CA GLN A 149 -2.83 11.21 1.42
C GLN A 149 -3.69 11.66 0.25
N ASN A 150 -3.43 12.85 -0.28
CA ASN A 150 -4.21 13.40 -1.38
C ASN A 150 -4.05 12.58 -2.66
N ARG A 151 -2.83 12.14 -2.98
CA ARG A 151 -2.55 11.33 -4.17
C ARG A 151 -3.30 10.01 -4.12
N LEU A 152 -3.23 9.31 -2.99
CA LEU A 152 -3.87 8.00 -2.86
C LEU A 152 -5.40 8.14 -2.80
N ASP A 153 -5.94 9.12 -2.05
CA ASP A 153 -7.39 9.36 -1.98
C ASP A 153 -7.98 9.71 -3.35
N GLN A 154 -7.36 10.64 -4.09
CA GLN A 154 -7.79 10.98 -5.44
C GLN A 154 -7.76 9.77 -6.37
N THR A 155 -6.73 8.94 -6.28
CA THR A 155 -6.60 7.74 -7.11
C THR A 155 -7.69 6.71 -6.78
N LEU A 156 -7.91 6.40 -5.51
CA LEU A 156 -8.94 5.44 -5.10
C LEU A 156 -10.35 5.95 -5.41
N ARG A 157 -10.62 7.27 -5.27
CA ARG A 157 -11.88 7.87 -5.71
C ARG A 157 -12.08 7.76 -7.21
N THR A 158 -11.06 8.03 -8.00
CA THR A 158 -11.13 7.90 -9.47
C THR A 158 -11.44 6.45 -9.85
N ILE A 159 -10.71 5.49 -9.30
CA ILE A 159 -10.93 4.06 -9.52
C ILE A 159 -12.36 3.65 -9.10
N GLY A 160 -12.80 4.09 -7.92
CA GLY A 160 -14.13 3.81 -7.41
C GLY A 160 -15.24 4.41 -8.27
N GLN A 161 -15.05 5.66 -8.73
CA GLN A 161 -16.04 6.36 -9.56
C GLN A 161 -16.15 5.76 -10.96
N GLU A 162 -15.03 5.37 -11.59
CA GLU A 162 -15.03 4.69 -12.88
C GLU A 162 -15.76 3.35 -12.82
N ALA A 163 -15.54 2.59 -11.76
CA ALA A 163 -16.21 1.31 -11.55
C ALA A 163 -17.71 1.48 -11.24
N LEU A 164 -18.07 2.49 -10.44
CA LEU A 164 -19.44 2.78 -10.04
C LEU A 164 -20.36 3.08 -11.25
N GLY A 165 -19.81 3.72 -12.30
CA GLY A 165 -20.55 4.03 -13.52
C GLY A 165 -21.03 2.80 -14.30
N GLU A 166 -20.52 1.61 -13.99
CA GLU A 166 -20.86 0.35 -14.65
C GLU A 166 -21.76 -0.57 -13.78
N GLY A 167 -22.21 -0.11 -12.64
CA GLY A 167 -23.01 -0.86 -11.65
C GLY A 167 -22.16 -1.23 -10.42
N ASP A 168 -22.65 -2.18 -9.62
CA ASP A 168 -21.88 -2.69 -8.49
C ASP A 168 -20.70 -3.50 -9.00
N ARG A 169 -19.50 -3.11 -8.60
CA ARG A 169 -18.25 -3.68 -9.08
C ARG A 169 -17.31 -4.01 -7.93
N ARG A 170 -16.45 -4.99 -8.18
CA ARG A 170 -15.35 -5.36 -7.28
C ARG A 170 -14.02 -5.08 -7.96
N VAL A 171 -13.17 -4.32 -7.29
CA VAL A 171 -11.89 -3.85 -7.84
C VAL A 171 -10.74 -4.28 -6.94
N LEU A 172 -9.71 -4.90 -7.53
CA LEU A 172 -8.43 -5.13 -6.89
C LEU A 172 -7.55 -3.90 -7.06
N ALA A 173 -6.93 -3.42 -5.97
CA ALA A 173 -5.95 -2.34 -6.00
C ALA A 173 -4.72 -2.71 -5.15
N VAL A 174 -3.58 -2.99 -5.80
CA VAL A 174 -2.36 -3.35 -5.07
C VAL A 174 -1.48 -2.12 -4.87
N SER A 175 -1.19 -1.81 -3.60
CA SER A 175 -0.47 -0.63 -3.15
C SER A 175 0.55 -0.99 -2.06
N HIS A 176 0.86 -0.08 -1.14
CA HIS A 176 1.97 -0.17 -0.18
C HIS A 176 1.51 0.14 1.23
N GLY A 177 2.32 -0.27 2.21
CA GLY A 177 1.92 -0.25 3.61
C GLY A 177 1.71 1.15 4.18
N THR A 178 2.69 2.03 4.03
CA THR A 178 2.62 3.39 4.59
C THR A 178 1.54 4.22 3.90
N ALA A 179 1.48 4.16 2.57
CA ALA A 179 0.48 4.91 1.80
C ALA A 179 -0.96 4.50 2.19
N ILE A 180 -1.24 3.19 2.34
CA ILE A 180 -2.56 2.70 2.76
C ILE A 180 -2.90 3.21 4.17
N LEU A 181 -1.98 3.12 5.14
CA LEU A 181 -2.19 3.60 6.50
C LEU A 181 -2.43 5.11 6.56
N MET A 182 -1.66 5.90 5.79
CA MET A 182 -1.86 7.34 5.69
C MET A 182 -3.23 7.69 5.10
N TRP A 183 -3.68 6.95 4.09
CA TRP A 183 -5.01 7.13 3.50
C TRP A 183 -6.12 6.74 4.48
N LEU A 184 -5.99 5.63 5.19
CA LEU A 184 -6.96 5.23 6.23
C LEU A 184 -7.11 6.32 7.30
N ASN A 185 -5.99 6.89 7.75
CA ASN A 185 -6.00 8.03 8.67
C ASN A 185 -6.70 9.25 8.05
N PHE A 186 -6.44 9.54 6.77
CA PHE A 186 -7.05 10.67 6.05
C PHE A 186 -8.58 10.57 5.97
N ILE A 187 -9.12 9.37 5.74
CA ILE A 187 -10.57 9.15 5.71
C ILE A 187 -11.19 8.97 7.10
N GLY A 188 -10.40 9.09 8.17
CA GLY A 188 -10.85 9.01 9.56
C GLY A 188 -11.09 7.59 10.08
N PHE A 189 -10.48 6.57 9.47
CA PHE A 189 -10.55 5.20 9.96
C PHE A 189 -9.61 5.00 11.14
N ASP A 190 -10.13 4.43 12.23
CA ASP A 190 -9.34 4.07 13.41
C ASP A 190 -8.68 2.70 13.21
N THR A 191 -7.35 2.70 13.06
CA THR A 191 -6.54 1.48 12.92
C THR A 191 -6.32 0.74 14.24
N GLY A 192 -6.86 1.22 15.35
CA GLY A 192 -6.62 0.67 16.69
C GLY A 192 -5.16 0.81 17.14
N GLY A 193 -4.43 1.78 16.58
CA GLY A 193 -3.00 2.01 16.87
C GLY A 193 -2.06 1.11 16.07
N GLN A 194 -2.55 0.42 15.04
CA GLN A 194 -1.68 -0.35 14.15
C GLN A 194 -0.94 0.57 13.18
N GLU A 195 0.39 0.53 13.24
CA GLU A 195 1.29 1.39 12.45
C GLU A 195 1.99 0.64 11.29
N MET A 196 1.68 -0.64 11.12
CA MET A 196 2.25 -1.48 10.06
C MET A 196 1.19 -2.45 9.54
N LEU A 197 1.10 -2.62 8.22
CA LEU A 197 0.29 -3.66 7.59
C LEU A 197 1.13 -4.91 7.31
N HIS A 198 0.51 -6.07 7.31
CA HIS A 198 1.15 -7.30 6.85
C HIS A 198 1.30 -7.33 5.33
N ASN A 199 2.36 -7.96 4.82
CA ASN A 199 2.51 -8.17 3.39
C ASN A 199 1.38 -9.07 2.85
N ALA A 200 0.87 -8.77 1.68
CA ALA A 200 -0.25 -9.43 1.02
C ALA A 200 -1.57 -9.43 1.83
N SER A 201 -1.68 -8.58 2.86
CA SER A 201 -2.95 -8.37 3.57
C SER A 201 -3.94 -7.57 2.73
N VAL A 202 -5.21 -7.76 3.03
CA VAL A 202 -6.33 -7.09 2.36
C VAL A 202 -6.97 -6.06 3.30
N THR A 203 -7.18 -4.85 2.80
CA THR A 203 -8.04 -3.83 3.40
C THR A 203 -9.22 -3.62 2.46
N GLY A 204 -10.41 -4.01 2.89
CA GLY A 204 -11.64 -3.87 2.13
C GLY A 204 -12.33 -2.55 2.40
N ALA A 205 -12.73 -1.83 1.36
CA ALA A 205 -13.51 -0.61 1.49
C ALA A 205 -14.66 -0.58 0.47
N VAL A 206 -15.81 -0.08 0.88
CA VAL A 206 -16.97 0.15 0.02
C VAL A 206 -17.07 1.65 -0.27
N PHE A 207 -17.07 2.00 -1.55
CA PHE A 207 -17.24 3.37 -2.03
C PHE A 207 -18.65 3.57 -2.57
N ASP A 208 -19.36 4.58 -2.07
CA ASP A 208 -20.75 4.91 -2.43
C ASP A 208 -20.86 6.05 -3.46
N GLY A 209 -19.74 6.55 -3.96
CA GLY A 209 -19.66 7.72 -4.83
C GLY A 209 -19.22 9.00 -4.11
N ALA A 210 -19.25 9.01 -2.78
CA ALA A 210 -18.84 10.15 -1.95
C ALA A 210 -17.89 9.74 -0.81
N HIS A 211 -18.16 8.62 -0.15
CA HIS A 211 -17.48 8.19 1.05
C HIS A 211 -16.93 6.77 0.90
N PHE A 212 -15.88 6.48 1.63
CA PHE A 212 -15.37 5.12 1.83
C PHE A 212 -15.84 4.60 3.18
N ASN A 213 -16.36 3.37 3.20
CA ASN A 213 -16.63 2.62 4.42
C ASN A 213 -15.69 1.41 4.46
N VAL A 214 -14.74 1.38 5.38
CA VAL A 214 -13.80 0.26 5.56
C VAL A 214 -14.55 -0.89 6.22
N VAL A 215 -14.50 -2.07 5.60
CA VAL A 215 -15.23 -3.27 6.03
C VAL A 215 -14.30 -4.37 6.52
N ASP A 216 -13.06 -4.40 6.01
CA ASP A 216 -12.00 -5.29 6.43
C ASP A 216 -10.70 -4.50 6.57
N PHE A 217 -9.87 -4.81 7.56
CA PHE A 217 -8.61 -4.12 7.79
C PHE A 217 -7.49 -5.13 8.04
N ASP A 218 -6.42 -5.04 7.26
CA ASP A 218 -5.20 -5.86 7.36
C ASP A 218 -5.48 -7.37 7.47
N ASP A 219 -6.49 -7.86 6.74
CA ASP A 219 -6.95 -9.24 6.82
C ASP A 219 -6.03 -10.19 6.04
N LEU A 220 -5.59 -11.26 6.69
CA LEU A 220 -4.74 -12.32 6.15
C LEU A 220 -5.50 -13.63 5.87
N LYS A 221 -6.83 -13.66 5.99
CA LYS A 221 -7.58 -14.93 5.88
C LYS A 221 -7.37 -15.65 4.55
N TRP A 222 -7.12 -14.89 3.48
CA TRP A 222 -6.91 -15.46 2.14
C TRP A 222 -5.45 -15.84 1.85
N THR A 223 -4.50 -15.54 2.73
CA THR A 223 -3.08 -15.89 2.57
C THR A 223 -2.67 -17.14 3.34
N LYS A 224 -3.62 -17.81 3.98
CA LYS A 224 -3.41 -19.01 4.82
C LYS A 224 -3.58 -20.29 4.02
#